data_5d76d4f249279e8e0dfe903e828fd4fe
#
_entry.id   5d76d4f249279e8e0dfe903e828fd4fe
#
_cell.length_a   1.000
_cell.length_b   1.000
_cell.length_c   1.000
_cell.angle_alpha   90.00
_cell.angle_beta   90.00
_cell.angle_gamma   90.00
#
_symmetry.space_group_name_H-M   'P 1'
#
loop_
_entity.id
_entity.type
_entity.pdbx_description
1 polymer ?
#
loop_
_entity_poly.entity_id
_entity_poly.type
_entity_poly.pdbx_seq_one_letter_code
_entity_poly.pdbx_strand_id
1 'polypeptide(L)'
;MKKKVAAGAVLAICLSILIYTTIAYFNTADTARNVITSGNIKIELQETALVNDTEIPFKESQDVYNVMPGQEVSKIVRVENTGSNPAYIRISVDKAIQLAEGVQGTPDTDLISIDYDSSSWTLKDGYYYYNEPLAAGNTTEPLFRNVTFDPDMGNMYQNSQAVIKVSAQATQVKNNGTDVFSAAGWPDTDPTGTDGE
;
A
#
# COMPACT_ATOMS: atom_id res chain seq x y z
N MET A 1 31.96 -29.24 -22.31
CA MET A 1 31.98 -27.81 -21.96
C MET A 1 30.79 -27.04 -22.53
N LYS A 2 30.42 -27.12 -23.80
CA LYS A 2 29.31 -26.38 -24.43
C LYS A 2 27.93 -26.57 -23.76
N LYS A 3 27.60 -27.80 -23.28
CA LYS A 3 26.31 -28.07 -22.58
C LYS A 3 26.20 -27.42 -21.19
N LYS A 4 27.33 -27.27 -20.47
CA LYS A 4 27.35 -26.61 -19.13
C LYS A 4 27.23 -25.08 -19.27
N VAL A 5 27.78 -24.51 -20.35
CA VAL A 5 27.65 -23.06 -20.66
C VAL A 5 26.21 -22.73 -21.08
N ALA A 6 25.57 -23.59 -21.89
CA ALA A 6 24.19 -23.41 -22.29
C ALA A 6 23.22 -23.49 -21.09
N ALA A 7 23.44 -24.43 -20.13
CA ALA A 7 22.63 -24.53 -18.93
C ALA A 7 22.77 -23.29 -18.02
N GLY A 8 24.00 -22.75 -17.89
CA GLY A 8 24.23 -21.51 -17.14
C GLY A 8 23.57 -20.28 -17.77
N ALA A 9 23.56 -20.19 -19.10
CA ALA A 9 22.89 -19.10 -19.81
C ALA A 9 21.36 -19.15 -19.67
N VAL A 10 20.77 -20.35 -19.72
CA VAL A 10 19.31 -20.53 -19.50
C VAL A 10 18.93 -20.15 -18.06
N LEU A 11 19.73 -20.57 -17.07
CA LEU A 11 19.49 -20.20 -15.68
C LEU A 11 19.57 -18.69 -15.45
N ALA A 12 20.55 -18.02 -16.03
CA ALA A 12 20.69 -16.56 -15.97
C ALA A 12 19.51 -15.82 -16.60
N ILE A 13 18.99 -16.31 -17.73
CA ILE A 13 17.82 -15.75 -18.42
C ILE A 13 16.56 -15.96 -17.55
N CYS A 14 16.36 -17.14 -16.96
CA CYS A 14 15.23 -17.39 -16.07
C CYS A 14 15.27 -16.50 -14.81
N LEU A 15 16.44 -16.32 -14.22
CA LEU A 15 16.64 -15.41 -13.08
C LEU A 15 16.36 -13.95 -13.46
N SER A 16 16.81 -13.49 -14.63
CA SER A 16 16.55 -12.13 -15.09
C SER A 16 15.06 -11.89 -15.37
N ILE A 17 14.34 -12.88 -15.90
CA ILE A 17 12.89 -12.81 -16.10
C ILE A 17 12.15 -12.74 -14.77
N LEU A 18 12.54 -13.53 -13.76
CA LEU A 18 11.96 -13.48 -12.42
C LEU A 18 12.18 -12.13 -11.74
N ILE A 19 13.37 -11.54 -11.85
CA ILE A 19 13.67 -10.21 -11.32
C ILE A 19 12.85 -9.16 -12.07
N TYR A 20 12.75 -9.24 -13.41
CA TYR A 20 11.99 -8.30 -14.23
C TYR A 20 10.49 -8.36 -13.95
N THR A 21 9.92 -9.54 -13.72
CA THR A 21 8.50 -9.67 -13.35
C THR A 21 8.23 -9.16 -11.94
N THR A 22 9.17 -9.29 -11.00
CA THR A 22 9.03 -8.74 -9.65
C THR A 22 9.11 -7.20 -9.68
N ILE A 23 10.05 -6.62 -10.45
CA ILE A 23 10.15 -5.16 -10.63
C ILE A 23 8.93 -4.63 -11.42
N ALA A 24 8.47 -5.35 -12.44
CA ALA A 24 7.27 -4.96 -13.19
C ALA A 24 6.01 -5.00 -12.31
N TYR A 25 5.91 -5.92 -11.37
CA TYR A 25 4.81 -5.97 -10.42
C TYR A 25 4.79 -4.74 -9.48
N PHE A 26 5.97 -4.21 -9.11
CA PHE A 26 6.07 -2.99 -8.30
C PHE A 26 6.07 -1.70 -9.15
N ASN A 27 6.50 -1.76 -10.42
CA ASN A 27 6.52 -0.60 -11.33
C ASN A 27 5.28 -0.49 -12.22
N THR A 28 4.40 -1.49 -12.27
CA THR A 28 3.07 -1.33 -12.83
C THR A 28 2.16 -0.77 -11.73
N ALA A 29 2.55 0.36 -11.17
CA ALA A 29 1.62 1.33 -10.64
C ALA A 29 0.98 2.02 -11.86
N ASP A 30 0.27 1.24 -12.66
CA ASP A 30 -0.75 1.80 -13.49
C ASP A 30 -1.80 2.41 -12.54
N THR A 31 -2.36 3.52 -12.91
CA THR A 31 -3.35 4.39 -12.30
C THR A 31 -4.62 3.71 -11.75
N ALA A 32 -4.61 2.44 -11.49
CA ALA A 32 -5.59 1.78 -10.65
C ALA A 32 -5.34 2.22 -9.22
N ARG A 33 -5.92 3.38 -8.86
CA ARG A 33 -6.14 3.72 -7.46
C ARG A 33 -6.56 2.42 -6.78
N ASN A 34 -5.81 1.97 -5.78
CA ASN A 34 -6.03 0.71 -5.08
C ASN A 34 -7.34 0.78 -4.25
N VAL A 35 -8.44 0.93 -4.97
CA VAL A 35 -9.78 1.09 -4.42
C VAL A 35 -10.67 -0.01 -4.97
N ILE A 36 -11.17 -0.85 -4.10
CA ILE A 36 -12.08 -1.92 -4.44
C ILE A 36 -13.38 -1.74 -3.67
N THR A 37 -14.51 -1.73 -4.36
CA THR A 37 -15.82 -1.49 -3.75
C THR A 37 -16.79 -2.63 -4.07
N SER A 38 -17.69 -2.88 -3.13
CA SER A 38 -18.78 -3.86 -3.30
C SER A 38 -20.11 -3.15 -3.50
N GLY A 39 -20.87 -3.53 -4.52
CA GLY A 39 -22.17 -2.96 -4.80
C GLY A 39 -22.12 -1.53 -5.37
N ASN A 40 -23.07 -0.68 -4.96
CA ASN A 40 -23.23 0.70 -5.47
C ASN A 40 -22.48 1.74 -4.61
N ILE A 41 -21.34 1.34 -4.05
CA ILE A 41 -20.46 2.19 -3.23
C ILE A 41 -19.35 2.75 -4.11
N LYS A 42 -19.02 4.03 -3.89
CA LYS A 42 -17.87 4.68 -4.54
C LYS A 42 -17.03 5.37 -3.48
N ILE A 43 -15.75 5.07 -3.47
CA ILE A 43 -14.78 5.74 -2.62
C ILE A 43 -13.59 6.21 -3.45
N GLU A 44 -12.86 7.19 -2.93
CA GLU A 44 -11.60 7.67 -3.47
C GLU A 44 -10.53 7.61 -2.38
N LEU A 45 -9.41 6.95 -2.66
CA LEU A 45 -8.24 6.98 -1.81
C LEU A 45 -7.51 8.30 -2.07
N GLN A 46 -7.40 9.13 -1.04
CA GLN A 46 -6.67 10.40 -1.09
C GLN A 46 -5.32 10.23 -0.44
N GLU A 47 -4.28 10.43 -1.23
CA GLU A 47 -2.90 10.45 -0.77
C GLU A 47 -2.31 11.83 -1.02
N THR A 48 -1.82 12.46 0.05
CA THR A 48 -1.26 13.81 0.01
C THR A 48 0.02 13.86 0.83
N ALA A 49 0.82 14.91 0.63
CA ALA A 49 2.00 15.19 1.42
C ALA A 49 2.02 16.65 1.87
N LEU A 50 2.59 16.90 3.04
CA LEU A 50 2.80 18.25 3.54
C LEU A 50 4.14 18.78 3.04
N VAL A 51 4.10 19.85 2.24
CA VAL A 51 5.29 20.53 1.71
C VAL A 51 5.18 22.02 2.06
N ASN A 52 6.12 22.54 2.85
CA ASN A 52 6.11 23.92 3.33
C ASN A 52 4.76 24.33 3.93
N ASP A 53 4.22 23.53 4.84
CA ASP A 53 2.92 23.70 5.50
C ASP A 53 1.71 23.71 4.57
N THR A 54 1.88 23.28 3.31
CA THR A 54 0.80 23.15 2.34
C THR A 54 0.60 21.68 1.99
N GLU A 55 -0.63 21.20 2.11
CA GLU A 55 -0.99 19.84 1.70
C GLU A 55 -1.16 19.81 0.18
N ILE A 56 -0.37 18.98 -0.50
CA ILE A 56 -0.39 18.81 -1.95
C ILE A 56 -0.70 17.35 -2.31
N PRO A 57 -1.32 17.07 -3.46
CA PRO A 57 -1.54 15.70 -3.91
C PRO A 57 -0.23 14.93 -4.00
N PHE A 58 -0.24 13.71 -3.49
CA PHE A 58 0.86 12.77 -3.62
C PHE A 58 0.91 12.29 -5.07
N LYS A 59 2.05 12.42 -5.74
CA LYS A 59 2.20 11.93 -7.10
C LYS A 59 2.50 10.45 -7.07
N GLU A 60 1.91 9.68 -7.98
CA GLU A 60 2.07 8.21 -8.08
C GLU A 60 3.54 7.76 -8.14
N SER A 61 4.43 8.58 -8.67
CA SER A 61 5.88 8.32 -8.65
C SER A 61 6.52 8.43 -7.26
N GLN A 62 5.76 8.76 -6.22
CA GLN A 62 6.25 9.03 -4.85
C GLN A 62 5.94 7.91 -3.86
N ASP A 63 5.31 6.80 -4.27
CA ASP A 63 5.18 5.61 -3.42
C ASP A 63 6.53 4.89 -3.20
N VAL A 64 7.51 5.24 -4.02
CA VAL A 64 8.89 4.75 -3.92
C VAL A 64 9.76 5.82 -3.30
N TYR A 65 10.33 5.51 -2.15
CA TYR A 65 11.20 6.40 -1.41
C TYR A 65 12.64 5.89 -1.45
N ASN A 66 13.59 6.80 -1.66
CA ASN A 66 14.98 6.48 -1.35
C ASN A 66 15.12 6.32 0.15
N VAL A 67 15.60 5.17 0.60
CA VAL A 67 15.81 4.92 2.03
C VAL A 67 16.93 5.82 2.54
N MET A 68 16.60 6.65 3.50
CA MET A 68 17.54 7.52 4.21
C MET A 68 17.35 7.33 5.72
N PRO A 69 18.30 6.69 6.41
CA PRO A 69 18.18 6.43 7.85
C PRO A 69 17.89 7.70 8.65
N GLY A 70 16.94 7.62 9.58
CA GLY A 70 16.51 8.75 10.41
C GLY A 70 15.61 9.78 9.70
N GLN A 71 15.27 9.58 8.43
CA GLN A 71 14.37 10.49 7.71
C GLN A 71 12.91 10.21 8.03
N GLU A 72 12.12 11.27 8.19
CA GLU A 72 10.67 11.25 8.17
C GLU A 72 10.16 11.84 6.86
N VAL A 73 9.16 11.18 6.26
CA VAL A 73 8.53 11.59 5.00
C VAL A 73 7.04 11.77 5.25
N SER A 74 6.49 12.91 4.83
CA SER A 74 5.05 13.13 4.90
C SER A 74 4.34 12.31 3.83
N LYS A 75 3.37 11.49 4.26
CA LYS A 75 2.40 10.77 3.43
C LYS A 75 1.10 10.68 4.20
N ILE A 76 0.12 11.46 3.81
CA ILE A 76 -1.16 11.56 4.49
C ILE A 76 -2.18 10.74 3.70
N VAL A 77 -2.83 9.79 4.37
CA VAL A 77 -3.75 8.84 3.74
C VAL A 77 -5.15 8.99 4.32
N ARG A 78 -6.13 9.24 3.45
CA ARG A 78 -7.57 9.34 3.77
C ARG A 78 -8.40 8.62 2.73
N VAL A 79 -9.66 8.38 3.05
CA VAL A 79 -10.67 7.89 2.10
C VAL A 79 -11.84 8.85 2.05
N GLU A 80 -12.22 9.27 0.86
CA GLU A 80 -13.45 10.02 0.61
C GLU A 80 -14.55 9.08 0.10
N ASN A 81 -15.75 9.20 0.64
CA ASN A 81 -16.94 8.56 0.10
C ASN A 81 -17.57 9.43 -0.98
N THR A 82 -17.20 9.19 -2.23
CA THR A 82 -17.73 9.90 -3.41
C THR A 82 -19.07 9.32 -3.90
N GLY A 83 -19.60 8.31 -3.20
CA GLY A 83 -20.90 7.71 -3.49
C GLY A 83 -22.07 8.49 -2.90
N SER A 84 -23.26 7.91 -2.99
CA SER A 84 -24.51 8.50 -2.49
C SER A 84 -25.04 7.84 -1.21
N ASN A 85 -24.38 6.80 -0.71
CA ASN A 85 -24.78 6.04 0.47
C ASN A 85 -23.64 5.94 1.47
N PRO A 86 -23.93 5.82 2.77
CA PRO A 86 -22.92 5.55 3.78
C PRO A 86 -22.18 4.23 3.51
N ALA A 87 -20.88 4.21 3.79
CA ALA A 87 -20.02 3.07 3.58
C ALA A 87 -19.20 2.74 4.85
N TYR A 88 -18.96 1.44 5.08
CA TYR A 88 -17.89 0.98 5.94
C TYR A 88 -16.58 0.97 5.14
N ILE A 89 -15.50 1.40 5.76
CA ILE A 89 -14.19 1.56 5.14
C ILE A 89 -13.15 0.72 5.88
N ARG A 90 -12.27 0.06 5.11
CA ARG A 90 -11.03 -0.52 5.63
C ARG A 90 -9.87 -0.29 4.67
N ILE A 91 -8.66 -0.25 5.22
CA ILE A 91 -7.42 -0.03 4.46
C ILE A 91 -6.42 -1.12 4.82
N SER A 92 -5.72 -1.67 3.83
CA SER A 92 -4.48 -2.42 4.02
C SER A 92 -3.28 -1.56 3.64
N VAL A 93 -2.18 -1.74 4.37
CA VAL A 93 -0.91 -1.05 4.12
C VAL A 93 0.20 -2.10 4.05
N ASP A 94 0.82 -2.21 2.89
CA ASP A 94 1.92 -3.12 2.64
C ASP A 94 3.23 -2.32 2.56
N LYS A 95 4.24 -2.77 3.31
CA LYS A 95 5.59 -2.20 3.31
C LYS A 95 6.54 -3.15 2.60
N ALA A 96 7.37 -2.64 1.73
CA ALA A 96 8.45 -3.40 1.11
C ALA A 96 9.73 -2.55 1.03
N ILE A 97 10.89 -3.22 1.07
CA ILE A 97 12.19 -2.59 0.82
C ILE A 97 12.88 -3.37 -0.29
N GLN A 98 13.22 -2.68 -1.35
CA GLN A 98 14.04 -3.19 -2.43
C GLN A 98 15.49 -2.76 -2.18
N LEU A 99 16.35 -3.72 -1.88
CA LEU A 99 17.77 -3.48 -1.69
C LEU A 99 18.43 -3.02 -3.01
N ALA A 100 19.50 -2.25 -2.92
CA ALA A 100 20.27 -1.84 -4.07
C ALA A 100 20.83 -3.05 -4.83
N GLU A 101 21.06 -2.87 -6.14
CA GLU A 101 21.61 -3.93 -6.98
C GLU A 101 22.94 -4.48 -6.42
N GLY A 102 23.06 -5.80 -6.35
CA GLY A 102 24.24 -6.50 -5.83
C GLY A 102 24.30 -6.62 -4.31
N VAL A 103 23.40 -5.99 -3.56
CA VAL A 103 23.32 -6.16 -2.10
C VAL A 103 22.60 -7.48 -1.79
N GLN A 104 23.22 -8.29 -0.92
CA GLN A 104 22.65 -9.56 -0.47
C GLN A 104 22.06 -9.40 0.94
N GLY A 105 20.93 -10.04 1.20
CA GLY A 105 20.27 -10.03 2.51
C GLY A 105 18.76 -10.04 2.39
N THR A 106 18.08 -10.19 3.53
CA THR A 106 16.63 -10.04 3.64
C THR A 106 16.36 -8.70 4.30
N PRO A 107 15.64 -7.79 3.62
CA PRO A 107 15.31 -6.50 4.22
C PRO A 107 14.31 -6.69 5.38
N ASP A 108 14.49 -5.89 6.42
CA ASP A 108 13.61 -5.83 7.57
C ASP A 108 12.67 -4.61 7.41
N THR A 109 11.39 -4.86 7.19
CA THR A 109 10.38 -3.82 7.04
C THR A 109 9.94 -3.21 8.37
N ASP A 110 10.30 -3.79 9.51
CA ASP A 110 10.00 -3.23 10.82
C ASP A 110 10.82 -1.96 11.11
N LEU A 111 11.91 -1.76 10.36
CA LEU A 111 12.67 -0.51 10.35
C LEU A 111 11.93 0.66 9.65
N ILE A 112 10.76 0.41 9.07
CA ILE A 112 9.87 1.45 8.56
C ILE A 112 8.71 1.59 9.56
N SER A 113 8.66 2.70 10.26
CA SER A 113 7.58 3.07 11.18
C SER A 113 6.55 3.96 10.50
N ILE A 114 5.27 3.80 10.85
CA ILE A 114 4.16 4.61 10.36
C ILE A 114 3.33 5.05 11.56
N ASP A 115 2.96 6.33 11.62
CA ASP A 115 2.22 6.97 12.72
C ASP A 115 0.71 6.73 12.64
N TYR A 116 0.27 5.47 12.68
CA TYR A 116 -1.14 5.12 12.56
C TYR A 116 -2.02 5.78 13.63
N ASP A 117 -3.15 6.39 13.20
CA ASP A 117 -4.17 6.93 14.10
C ASP A 117 -5.04 5.83 14.69
N SER A 118 -4.73 5.43 15.92
CA SER A 118 -5.50 4.44 16.67
C SER A 118 -6.78 4.98 17.31
N SER A 119 -7.06 6.27 17.22
CA SER A 119 -8.30 6.88 17.75
C SER A 119 -9.48 6.69 16.82
N SER A 120 -9.25 6.86 15.53
CA SER A 120 -10.29 6.77 14.48
C SER A 120 -10.27 5.43 13.73
N TRP A 121 -9.17 4.68 13.84
CA TRP A 121 -8.97 3.42 13.14
C TRP A 121 -8.58 2.29 14.08
N THR A 122 -9.09 1.08 13.79
CA THR A 122 -8.78 -0.13 14.54
C THR A 122 -8.14 -1.18 13.64
N LEU A 123 -6.93 -1.64 14.00
CA LEU A 123 -6.26 -2.74 13.31
C LEU A 123 -6.87 -4.08 13.70
N LYS A 124 -7.35 -4.85 12.71
CA LYS A 124 -7.85 -6.21 12.87
C LYS A 124 -7.59 -7.01 11.60
N ASP A 125 -7.06 -8.22 11.75
CA ASP A 125 -6.85 -9.19 10.66
C ASP A 125 -6.09 -8.59 9.44
N GLY A 126 -5.08 -7.74 9.70
CA GLY A 126 -4.25 -7.11 8.67
C GLY A 126 -4.88 -5.88 7.99
N TYR A 127 -6.07 -5.46 8.42
CA TYR A 127 -6.75 -4.27 7.93
C TYR A 127 -6.95 -3.24 9.03
N TYR A 128 -6.85 -1.96 8.66
CA TYR A 128 -7.29 -0.82 9.49
C TYR A 128 -8.72 -0.48 9.13
N TYR A 129 -9.63 -0.66 10.06
CA TYR A 129 -11.06 -0.35 9.92
C TYR A 129 -11.33 1.04 10.47
N TYR A 130 -12.00 1.90 9.69
CA TYR A 130 -12.52 3.17 10.17
C TYR A 130 -13.68 2.91 11.14
N ASN A 131 -13.59 3.43 12.36
CA ASN A 131 -14.46 3.01 13.47
C ASN A 131 -15.94 3.33 13.27
N GLU A 132 -16.27 4.28 12.38
CA GLU A 132 -17.63 4.75 12.14
C GLU A 132 -18.03 4.61 10.66
N PRO A 133 -19.34 4.51 10.36
CA PRO A 133 -19.83 4.61 8.99
C PRO A 133 -19.45 5.96 8.36
N LEU A 134 -18.82 5.95 7.20
CA LEU A 134 -18.48 7.16 6.46
C LEU A 134 -19.67 7.62 5.63
N ALA A 135 -20.27 8.76 5.98
CA ALA A 135 -21.40 9.33 5.24
C ALA A 135 -21.00 9.73 3.80
N ALA A 136 -21.98 9.78 2.90
CA ALA A 136 -21.80 10.26 1.54
C ALA A 136 -21.24 11.69 1.52
N GLY A 137 -20.21 11.92 0.70
CA GLY A 137 -19.53 13.21 0.56
C GLY A 137 -18.54 13.55 1.69
N ASN A 138 -18.36 12.66 2.66
CA ASN A 138 -17.41 12.87 3.75
C ASN A 138 -16.08 12.16 3.48
N THR A 139 -15.03 12.64 4.18
CA THR A 139 -13.68 12.07 4.18
C THR A 139 -13.34 11.58 5.57
N THR A 140 -12.64 10.46 5.70
CA THR A 140 -12.18 9.92 6.97
C THR A 140 -11.14 10.83 7.62
N GLU A 141 -10.94 10.69 8.94
CA GLU A 141 -9.69 11.12 9.54
C GLU A 141 -8.52 10.37 8.87
N PRO A 142 -7.33 10.98 8.80
CA PRO A 142 -6.16 10.30 8.22
C PRO A 142 -5.84 9.01 8.95
N LEU A 143 -5.57 7.94 8.20
CA LEU A 143 -5.06 6.72 8.79
C LEU A 143 -3.64 6.94 9.35
N PHE A 144 -2.83 7.70 8.63
CA PHE A 144 -1.50 8.11 9.05
C PHE A 144 -1.07 9.38 8.30
N ARG A 145 0.02 10.03 8.77
CA ARG A 145 0.55 11.29 8.20
C ARG A 145 2.02 11.22 7.84
N ASN A 146 2.76 10.34 8.51
CA ASN A 146 4.21 10.24 8.35
C ASN A 146 4.69 8.79 8.27
N VAL A 147 5.75 8.63 7.51
CA VAL A 147 6.54 7.41 7.41
C VAL A 147 7.97 7.74 7.84
N THR A 148 8.50 7.00 8.81
CA THR A 148 9.83 7.23 9.37
C THR A 148 10.73 6.03 9.11
N PHE A 149 11.93 6.29 8.62
CA PHE A 149 12.98 5.30 8.45
C PHE A 149 13.86 5.28 9.71
N ASP A 150 14.05 4.08 10.28
CA ASP A 150 14.82 3.92 11.51
C ASP A 150 16.27 4.40 11.30
N PRO A 151 16.85 5.19 12.23
CA PRO A 151 18.24 5.62 12.15
C PRO A 151 19.25 4.46 12.22
N ASP A 152 18.85 3.31 12.77
CA ASP A 152 19.68 2.10 12.85
C ASP A 152 19.74 1.31 11.53
N MET A 153 19.08 1.78 10.47
CA MET A 153 19.24 1.23 9.11
C MET A 153 20.71 1.31 8.69
N GLY A 154 21.37 0.14 8.65
CA GLY A 154 22.79 0.02 8.33
C GLY A 154 23.09 0.13 6.82
N ASN A 155 24.36 -0.10 6.46
CA ASN A 155 24.87 0.04 5.09
C ASN A 155 24.14 -0.83 4.05
N MET A 156 23.46 -1.92 4.48
CA MET A 156 22.68 -2.77 3.60
C MET A 156 21.54 -2.01 2.90
N TYR A 157 21.01 -0.96 3.53
CA TYR A 157 19.92 -0.16 3.00
C TYR A 157 20.37 1.05 2.17
N GLN A 158 21.66 1.27 2.04
CA GLN A 158 22.19 2.39 1.25
C GLN A 158 21.79 2.23 -0.23
N ASN A 159 21.24 3.29 -0.82
CA ASN A 159 20.68 3.31 -2.18
C ASN A 159 19.52 2.33 -2.42
N SER A 160 18.90 1.83 -1.36
CA SER A 160 17.71 1.02 -1.42
C SER A 160 16.45 1.86 -1.59
N GLN A 161 15.35 1.23 -2.02
CA GLN A 161 14.06 1.87 -2.18
C GLN A 161 13.03 1.23 -1.24
N ALA A 162 12.22 2.04 -0.60
CA ALA A 162 11.07 1.58 0.17
C ALA A 162 9.79 1.88 -0.60
N VAL A 163 8.84 0.94 -0.56
CA VAL A 163 7.52 1.07 -1.17
C VAL A 163 6.47 0.93 -0.07
N ILE A 164 5.58 1.91 0.01
CA ILE A 164 4.43 1.89 0.92
C ILE A 164 3.17 1.86 0.06
N LYS A 165 2.61 0.66 -0.10
CA LYS A 165 1.40 0.45 -0.89
C LYS A 165 0.17 0.51 0.01
N VAL A 166 -0.80 1.34 -0.35
CA VAL A 166 -2.07 1.50 0.36
C VAL A 166 -3.20 1.02 -0.52
N SER A 167 -4.12 0.24 0.04
CA SER A 167 -5.31 -0.25 -0.67
C SER A 167 -6.55 -0.02 0.19
N ALA A 168 -7.52 0.71 -0.34
CA ALA A 168 -8.78 0.99 0.34
C ALA A 168 -9.90 0.10 -0.19
N GLN A 169 -10.72 -0.39 0.73
CA GLN A 169 -11.91 -1.18 0.44
C GLN A 169 -13.12 -0.58 1.13
N ALA A 170 -14.28 -0.72 0.50
CA ALA A 170 -15.54 -0.30 1.07
C ALA A 170 -16.65 -1.30 0.83
N THR A 171 -17.56 -1.36 1.80
CA THR A 171 -18.83 -2.10 1.68
C THR A 171 -19.97 -1.25 2.20
N GLN A 172 -21.20 -1.60 1.82
CA GLN A 172 -22.40 -0.86 2.23
C GLN A 172 -22.67 -1.01 3.74
N VAL A 173 -23.27 0.02 4.34
CA VAL A 173 -23.76 -0.02 5.73
C VAL A 173 -25.13 -0.65 5.83
N LYS A 174 -26.04 -0.32 4.90
CA LYS A 174 -27.43 -0.75 4.96
C LYS A 174 -27.56 -2.26 4.86
N ASN A 175 -28.25 -2.88 5.84
CA ASN A 175 -28.44 -4.32 5.96
C ASN A 175 -27.12 -5.12 6.01
N ASN A 176 -26.07 -4.55 6.60
CA ASN A 176 -24.75 -5.15 6.60
C ASN A 176 -24.05 -5.05 7.97
N GLY A 177 -24.55 -5.87 8.92
CA GLY A 177 -24.00 -5.88 10.27
C GLY A 177 -24.47 -4.70 11.13
N THR A 178 -24.02 -4.69 12.38
CA THR A 178 -24.29 -3.62 13.36
C THR A 178 -23.14 -2.62 13.46
N ASP A 179 -21.96 -2.99 13.00
CA ASP A 179 -20.73 -2.21 13.01
C ASP A 179 -19.80 -2.68 11.86
N VAL A 180 -18.70 -1.98 11.68
CA VAL A 180 -17.72 -2.25 10.63
C VAL A 180 -17.05 -3.64 10.77
N PHE A 181 -16.93 -4.16 12.01
CA PHE A 181 -16.26 -5.44 12.28
C PHE A 181 -17.14 -6.65 12.04
N SER A 182 -18.47 -6.47 12.06
CA SER A 182 -19.49 -7.48 11.74
C SER A 182 -19.99 -7.39 10.30
N ALA A 183 -19.54 -6.38 9.55
CA ALA A 183 -19.92 -6.18 8.16
C ALA A 183 -19.38 -7.32 7.26
N ALA A 184 -20.24 -7.73 6.33
CA ALA A 184 -19.93 -8.73 5.30
C ALA A 184 -19.77 -8.08 3.92
N GLY A 185 -19.49 -8.89 2.89
CA GLY A 185 -19.44 -8.41 1.50
C GLY A 185 -18.26 -7.47 1.24
N TRP A 186 -17.20 -7.60 2.03
CA TRP A 186 -15.92 -6.99 1.67
C TRP A 186 -15.45 -7.58 0.35
N PRO A 187 -14.89 -6.76 -0.55
CA PRO A 187 -14.31 -7.27 -1.79
C PRO A 187 -13.22 -8.31 -1.50
N ASP A 188 -13.21 -9.39 -2.27
CA ASP A 188 -12.13 -10.36 -2.19
C ASP A 188 -10.83 -9.71 -2.64
N THR A 189 -9.81 -9.80 -1.81
CA THR A 189 -8.45 -9.44 -2.19
C THR A 189 -7.82 -10.63 -2.89
N ASP A 190 -8.12 -10.84 -4.15
CA ASP A 190 -7.25 -11.64 -4.99
C ASP A 190 -6.24 -10.71 -5.68
N PRO A 191 -4.97 -10.67 -5.22
CA PRO A 191 -3.95 -9.87 -5.88
C PRO A 191 -3.52 -10.48 -7.22
N THR A 192 -4.08 -11.62 -7.62
CA THR A 192 -3.64 -12.40 -8.79
C THR A 192 -4.55 -12.26 -10.00
N GLY A 193 -5.47 -11.28 -10.07
CA GLY A 193 -6.15 -10.90 -11.31
C GLY A 193 -6.40 -12.03 -12.34
N THR A 194 -6.87 -13.20 -11.89
CA THR A 194 -7.42 -14.21 -12.78
C THR A 194 -8.92 -14.00 -12.82
N ASP A 195 -9.33 -13.05 -13.65
CA ASP A 195 -10.71 -13.01 -14.11
C ASP A 195 -11.00 -14.37 -14.77
N GLY A 196 -11.80 -15.17 -14.05
CA GLY A 196 -12.30 -16.43 -14.59
C GLY A 196 -13.19 -16.14 -15.79
N GLU A 197 -12.87 -16.74 -16.92
CA GLU A 197 -13.75 -16.90 -18.07
C GLU A 197 -15.12 -17.50 -17.68
#